data_7cba344acc22d258897a36de03b9929f
#
_entry.id   7cba344acc22d258897a36de03b9929f
#
_cell.length_a   1.000
_cell.length_b   1.000
_cell.length_c   1.000
_cell.angle_alpha   90.00
_cell.angle_beta   90.00
_cell.angle_gamma   90.00
#
_symmetry.space_group_name_H-M   'P 1'
#
loop_
_entity.id
_entity.type
_entity.pdbx_description
1 polymer ?
#
loop_
_entity_poly.entity_id
_entity_poly.type
_entity_poly.pdbx_seq_one_letter_code
_entity_poly.pdbx_strand_id
1 'polypeptide(L)'
;MKTKATTRGAKKSASKRRMVSSRAEAHTKARSSGAPAKALDLARRAGADLDSIEDAIAAIRRGEIVIVVDDADRENEGDFVMAAEKVSPDAINFIAKQARGLICLAMSGKRLDELDLGPMVARNTALMGTPFTVSIDAVHGTTSGISAHDRAVTILAAIDPKTRPDDLARPGHIFPLRAAEEGVLRRAGHTEAAVDLARLAGLTPAGVLCEIMDEDGHMARVPQLRAIAKRFRLRLITIKDLIAYRRRREQLVKRLVETALPTRHGEFKLTLYEDAIEGMHHVALTRGTWRADEPVLVRVHSQCLTGDVFGSLRCDCGDQMSRALEAIARDGKGVFLYMRQEGRGIGLANKLLAYQLQDTGADTVEANERLGLAPDLRDYGIGAQILVDLGVRKIRLLTNNPRKIVGLEGYGLEVVERVPIEVPARAENRRYLATKRDKLGHYLLKDELGRPERTPRSDAEADGARTSRDSRNNGARSDSRAGAPQRSRKRRGA
;
A
#
# COMPACT_ATOMS: atom_id res chain seq x y z
N MET A 1 65.56 35.20 8.68
CA MET A 1 66.07 35.42 7.32
C MET A 1 64.82 35.49 6.45
N LYS A 2 64.36 36.68 6.11
CA LYS A 2 64.57 37.41 4.84
C LYS A 2 64.17 36.50 3.63
N THR A 3 63.25 36.80 2.71
CA THR A 3 62.76 38.07 2.16
C THR A 3 61.62 37.78 1.22
N LYS A 4 60.52 38.54 1.25
CA LYS A 4 60.05 39.55 0.23
C LYS A 4 59.68 38.94 -1.15
N ALA A 5 58.44 38.97 -1.56
CA ALA A 5 57.63 40.10 -2.12
C ALA A 5 57.91 40.38 -3.62
N THR A 6 56.86 40.51 -4.41
CA THR A 6 56.40 41.65 -5.24
C THR A 6 55.55 41.14 -6.38
N THR A 7 54.30 41.46 -6.48
CA THR A 7 53.51 42.57 -7.04
C THR A 7 53.66 42.89 -8.54
N ARG A 8 52.50 43.22 -9.10
CA ARG A 8 52.12 44.00 -10.31
C ARG A 8 51.76 43.17 -11.52
N GLY A 9 50.72 43.42 -12.22
CA GLY A 9 49.77 44.52 -12.25
C GLY A 9 49.13 44.65 -13.62
N ALA A 10 47.83 44.86 -13.63
CA ALA A 10 47.08 45.79 -14.48
C ALA A 10 47.13 45.68 -16.03
N LYS A 11 46.09 45.69 -16.70
CA LYS A 11 45.11 46.66 -17.19
C LYS A 11 44.46 46.29 -18.52
N LYS A 12 43.14 46.38 -18.54
CA LYS A 12 42.24 47.02 -19.53
C LYS A 12 42.42 46.75 -21.01
N SER A 13 41.32 46.27 -21.64
CA SER A 13 40.65 47.20 -22.58
C SER A 13 39.23 46.64 -22.96
N ALA A 14 38.30 47.57 -22.89
CA ALA A 14 36.90 47.41 -23.38
C ALA A 14 36.88 47.80 -24.86
N SER A 15 36.03 47.13 -25.67
CA SER A 15 35.55 47.71 -26.92
C SER A 15 34.13 47.27 -27.19
N LYS A 16 33.28 48.29 -27.34
CA LYS A 16 31.88 48.26 -27.79
C LYS A 16 31.74 47.93 -29.25
N ARG A 17 30.62 47.34 -29.64
CA ARG A 17 29.72 47.70 -30.78
C ARG A 17 28.62 46.65 -30.81
N ARG A 18 27.40 47.00 -30.51
CA ARG A 18 26.29 47.69 -31.15
C ARG A 18 25.59 46.89 -32.26
N MET A 19 24.36 46.50 -31.91
CA MET A 19 23.10 46.42 -32.65
C MET A 19 23.11 45.90 -34.11
N VAL A 20 22.19 44.95 -34.35
CA VAL A 20 21.02 45.20 -35.20
C VAL A 20 19.95 44.09 -34.94
N SER A 21 18.73 44.54 -34.87
CA SER A 21 17.47 43.83 -34.64
C SER A 21 17.04 42.98 -35.86
N SER A 22 16.29 41.89 -35.64
CA SER A 22 14.99 41.72 -36.30
C SER A 22 14.26 40.49 -35.79
N ARG A 23 13.03 40.73 -35.43
CA ARG A 23 11.85 39.90 -35.26
C ARG A 23 11.85 38.55 -35.98
N ALA A 24 11.47 37.51 -35.28
CA ALA A 24 10.47 36.53 -35.71
C ALA A 24 9.90 35.83 -34.44
N GLU A 25 8.72 36.26 -34.06
CA GLU A 25 7.84 35.52 -33.17
C GLU A 25 7.37 34.24 -33.88
N ALA A 26 7.68 33.09 -33.30
CA ALA A 26 7.00 31.85 -33.65
C ALA A 26 6.42 31.26 -32.35
N HIS A 27 5.13 31.43 -32.18
CA HIS A 27 4.30 30.71 -31.20
C HIS A 27 4.47 29.20 -31.35
N THR A 28 5.14 28.56 -30.41
CA THR A 28 5.00 27.12 -30.23
C THR A 28 4.13 26.88 -29.01
N LYS A 29 2.83 26.70 -29.24
CA LYS A 29 1.89 26.16 -28.26
C LYS A 29 2.36 24.75 -27.91
N ALA A 30 2.91 24.56 -26.71
CA ALA A 30 3.05 23.26 -26.08
C ALA A 30 1.63 22.72 -25.80
N ARG A 31 1.23 21.72 -26.56
CA ARG A 31 0.04 20.91 -26.25
C ARG A 31 0.39 20.06 -25.02
N SER A 32 -0.16 20.42 -23.87
CA SER A 32 -0.21 19.57 -22.69
C SER A 32 -1.01 18.30 -23.04
N SER A 33 -0.36 17.15 -23.03
CA SER A 33 -0.97 15.84 -23.23
C SER A 33 -1.93 15.52 -22.05
N GLY A 34 -3.23 15.53 -22.35
CA GLY A 34 -4.31 15.25 -21.38
C GLY A 34 -4.53 13.76 -21.08
N ALA A 35 -3.48 12.98 -20.84
CA ALA A 35 -3.59 11.55 -20.53
C ALA A 35 -3.78 11.19 -19.04
N PRO A 36 -3.25 11.92 -18.03
CA PRO A 36 -3.48 11.54 -16.63
C PRO A 36 -4.88 11.85 -16.11
N ALA A 37 -5.63 12.77 -16.75
CA ALA A 37 -6.97 13.17 -16.29
C ALA A 37 -8.05 12.09 -16.50
N LYS A 38 -7.93 11.24 -17.54
CA LYS A 38 -8.96 10.22 -17.84
C LYS A 38 -8.94 9.01 -16.91
N ALA A 39 -7.77 8.58 -16.41
CA ALA A 39 -7.67 7.48 -15.45
C ALA A 39 -8.18 7.90 -14.07
N LEU A 40 -7.94 9.14 -13.66
CA LEU A 40 -8.48 9.73 -12.42
C LEU A 40 -10.02 9.87 -12.49
N ASP A 41 -10.57 10.16 -13.66
CA ASP A 41 -12.02 10.33 -13.87
C ASP A 41 -12.78 8.99 -13.86
N LEU A 42 -12.15 7.88 -14.24
CA LEU A 42 -12.74 6.53 -14.14
C LEU A 42 -12.74 6.02 -12.69
N ALA A 43 -11.71 6.32 -11.89
CA ALA A 43 -11.66 6.00 -10.48
C ALA A 43 -12.67 6.84 -9.66
N ARG A 44 -12.91 8.11 -10.06
CA ARG A 44 -13.93 8.98 -9.48
C ARG A 44 -15.37 8.52 -9.73
N ARG A 45 -15.63 7.78 -10.82
CA ARG A 45 -16.98 7.27 -11.15
C ARG A 45 -17.38 6.03 -10.33
N ALA A 46 -16.45 5.35 -9.68
CA ALA A 46 -16.71 4.19 -8.83
C ALA A 46 -16.80 4.51 -7.32
N GLY A 47 -16.47 5.76 -6.90
CA GLY A 47 -16.50 6.18 -5.49
C GLY A 47 -16.56 7.70 -5.36
N ALA A 48 -17.64 8.31 -5.86
CA ALA A 48 -17.85 9.74 -5.78
C ALA A 48 -18.03 10.16 -4.33
N ASP A 49 -17.03 10.79 -3.71
CA ASP A 49 -17.08 11.64 -2.50
C ASP A 49 -15.79 11.60 -1.65
N LEU A 50 -14.65 11.13 -2.21
CA LEU A 50 -13.34 11.26 -1.57
C LEU A 50 -12.56 12.43 -2.20
N ASP A 51 -11.87 13.19 -1.38
CA ASP A 51 -11.02 14.28 -1.83
C ASP A 51 -9.68 13.76 -2.39
N SER A 52 -8.98 14.61 -3.17
CA SER A 52 -7.63 14.27 -3.64
C SER A 52 -6.60 14.38 -2.51
N ILE A 53 -5.53 13.60 -2.62
CA ILE A 53 -4.42 13.69 -1.66
C ILE A 53 -3.76 15.07 -1.71
N GLU A 54 -3.69 15.68 -2.89
CA GLU A 54 -3.20 17.05 -3.07
C GLU A 54 -4.02 18.08 -2.30
N ASP A 55 -5.34 17.97 -2.32
CA ASP A 55 -6.23 18.86 -1.56
C ASP A 55 -6.06 18.65 -0.05
N ALA A 56 -5.91 17.39 0.40
CA ALA A 56 -5.65 17.08 1.80
C ALA A 56 -4.30 17.64 2.27
N ILE A 57 -3.23 17.48 1.48
CA ILE A 57 -1.91 18.05 1.78
C ILE A 57 -2.00 19.59 1.86
N ALA A 58 -2.72 20.22 0.95
CA ALA A 58 -2.93 21.67 0.98
C ALA A 58 -3.72 22.12 2.23
N ALA A 59 -4.72 21.35 2.65
CA ALA A 59 -5.48 21.59 3.89
C ALA A 59 -4.58 21.46 5.13
N ILE A 60 -3.80 20.39 5.25
CA ILE A 60 -2.83 20.19 6.33
C ILE A 60 -1.82 21.35 6.41
N ARG A 61 -1.31 21.81 5.26
CA ARG A 61 -0.38 22.95 5.19
C ARG A 61 -0.98 24.23 5.75
N ARG A 62 -2.29 24.45 5.55
CA ARG A 62 -3.02 25.60 6.11
C ARG A 62 -3.36 25.44 7.59
N GLY A 63 -3.11 24.28 8.20
CA GLY A 63 -3.49 23.95 9.57
C GLY A 63 -4.94 23.47 9.71
N GLU A 64 -5.56 23.04 8.62
CA GLU A 64 -6.90 22.47 8.64
C GLU A 64 -6.86 20.99 9.05
N ILE A 65 -7.95 20.53 9.66
CA ILE A 65 -8.16 19.13 10.01
C ILE A 65 -8.65 18.37 8.76
N VAL A 66 -8.14 17.17 8.54
CA VAL A 66 -8.64 16.24 7.52
C VAL A 66 -9.13 14.96 8.18
N ILE A 67 -10.07 14.28 7.54
CA ILE A 67 -10.51 12.94 7.94
C ILE A 67 -9.73 11.94 7.10
N VAL A 68 -9.05 11.00 7.79
CA VAL A 68 -8.31 9.91 7.17
C VAL A 68 -8.99 8.60 7.53
N VAL A 69 -9.29 7.77 6.53
CA VAL A 69 -9.97 6.48 6.71
C VAL A 69 -9.02 5.36 6.32
N ASP A 70 -8.96 4.30 7.11
CA ASP A 70 -8.21 3.10 6.77
C ASP A 70 -9.03 2.08 5.98
N ASP A 71 -8.43 0.92 5.68
CA ASP A 71 -9.10 -0.12 4.89
C ASP A 71 -10.18 -0.84 5.72
N ALA A 72 -11.26 -1.27 5.04
CA ALA A 72 -12.35 -2.03 5.64
C ALA A 72 -11.88 -3.36 6.24
N ASP A 73 -10.79 -3.92 5.72
CA ASP A 73 -10.19 -5.17 6.20
C ASP A 73 -9.21 -4.96 7.38
N ARG A 74 -9.01 -3.69 7.85
CA ARG A 74 -8.15 -3.36 8.98
C ARG A 74 -8.98 -2.95 10.21
N GLU A 75 -9.07 -1.67 10.56
CA GLU A 75 -9.89 -1.13 11.65
C GLU A 75 -11.25 -0.65 11.13
N ASN A 76 -11.28 -0.25 9.84
CA ASN A 76 -12.44 0.34 9.18
C ASN A 76 -12.96 1.57 9.95
N GLU A 77 -12.04 2.43 10.37
CA GLU A 77 -12.27 3.62 11.17
C GLU A 77 -11.82 4.89 10.48
N GLY A 78 -12.13 6.03 11.03
CA GLY A 78 -11.65 7.32 10.56
C GLY A 78 -11.19 8.19 11.70
N ASP A 79 -10.06 8.87 11.48
CA ASP A 79 -9.45 9.79 12.43
C ASP A 79 -9.51 11.22 11.92
N PHE A 80 -9.70 12.18 12.82
CA PHE A 80 -9.27 13.55 12.56
C PHE A 80 -7.75 13.61 12.63
N VAL A 81 -7.15 14.18 11.60
CA VAL A 81 -5.71 14.35 11.47
C VAL A 81 -5.38 15.81 11.16
N MET A 82 -4.37 16.37 11.85
CA MET A 82 -3.79 17.66 11.54
C MET A 82 -2.28 17.68 11.80
N ALA A 83 -1.54 18.60 11.17
CA ALA A 83 -0.13 18.78 11.50
C ALA A 83 0.05 19.30 12.92
N ALA A 84 0.96 18.68 13.69
CA ALA A 84 1.25 19.08 15.06
C ALA A 84 1.78 20.52 15.16
N GLU A 85 2.54 20.99 14.16
CA GLU A 85 3.08 22.35 14.05
C GLU A 85 1.98 23.43 13.96
N LYS A 86 0.78 23.07 13.51
CA LYS A 86 -0.36 23.97 13.32
C LYS A 86 -1.40 23.83 14.43
N VAL A 87 -1.13 23.06 15.48
CA VAL A 87 -2.06 22.86 16.56
C VAL A 87 -2.35 24.16 17.32
N SER A 88 -3.61 24.32 17.72
CA SER A 88 -4.07 25.41 18.60
C SER A 88 -5.02 24.87 19.67
N PRO A 89 -5.24 25.60 20.77
CA PRO A 89 -6.26 25.23 21.74
C PRO A 89 -7.65 25.02 21.14
N ASP A 90 -8.04 25.85 20.16
CA ASP A 90 -9.34 25.73 19.48
C ASP A 90 -9.42 24.45 18.65
N ALA A 91 -8.34 24.08 17.94
CA ALA A 91 -8.27 22.83 17.18
C ALA A 91 -8.37 21.61 18.11
N ILE A 92 -7.63 21.59 19.23
CA ILE A 92 -7.73 20.53 20.22
C ILE A 92 -9.12 20.44 20.84
N ASN A 93 -9.73 21.58 21.15
CA ASN A 93 -11.10 21.61 21.68
C ASN A 93 -12.13 21.09 20.64
N PHE A 94 -11.95 21.42 19.35
CA PHE A 94 -12.77 20.88 18.29
C PHE A 94 -12.61 19.35 18.18
N ILE A 95 -11.37 18.85 18.12
CA ILE A 95 -11.07 17.43 18.06
C ILE A 95 -11.69 16.70 19.25
N ALA A 96 -11.45 17.18 20.47
CA ALA A 96 -11.99 16.57 21.70
C ALA A 96 -13.52 16.47 21.70
N LYS A 97 -14.21 17.53 21.21
CA LYS A 97 -15.67 17.56 21.17
C LYS A 97 -16.28 16.72 20.05
N GLN A 98 -15.65 16.72 18.87
CA GLN A 98 -16.28 16.15 17.69
C GLN A 98 -15.80 14.72 17.41
N ALA A 99 -14.54 14.37 17.75
CA ALA A 99 -14.03 13.02 17.60
C ALA A 99 -14.41 12.11 18.78
N ARG A 100 -14.28 12.58 20.01
CA ARG A 100 -14.56 11.84 21.26
C ARG A 100 -13.59 10.68 21.55
N GLY A 101 -12.57 10.49 20.69
CA GLY A 101 -11.52 9.49 20.81
C GLY A 101 -10.34 9.95 21.68
N LEU A 102 -9.23 9.23 21.60
CA LEU A 102 -7.99 9.54 22.29
C LEU A 102 -7.12 10.48 21.45
N ILE A 103 -6.82 11.67 21.97
CA ILE A 103 -5.92 12.58 21.28
C ILE A 103 -4.49 12.07 21.40
N CYS A 104 -3.92 11.66 20.26
CA CYS A 104 -2.57 11.14 20.14
C CYS A 104 -1.68 12.06 19.32
N LEU A 105 -0.36 11.94 19.52
CA LEU A 105 0.67 12.67 18.80
C LEU A 105 1.59 11.68 18.07
N ALA A 106 1.39 11.48 16.78
CA ALA A 106 2.30 10.69 15.95
C ALA A 106 3.60 11.44 15.67
N MET A 107 4.74 10.81 15.92
CA MET A 107 6.06 11.38 15.68
C MET A 107 7.03 10.33 15.13
N SER A 108 8.13 10.80 14.51
CA SER A 108 9.22 9.92 14.08
C SER A 108 9.89 9.24 15.27
N GLY A 109 10.38 8.02 15.06
CA GLY A 109 11.17 7.29 16.06
C GLY A 109 12.35 8.09 16.56
N LYS A 110 13.08 8.77 15.68
CA LYS A 110 14.21 9.64 16.02
C LYS A 110 13.82 10.72 17.05
N ARG A 111 12.69 11.42 16.83
CA ARG A 111 12.28 12.48 17.75
C ARG A 111 11.88 11.93 19.13
N LEU A 112 11.22 10.78 19.16
CA LEU A 112 10.88 10.12 20.42
C LEU A 112 12.12 9.68 21.21
N ASP A 113 13.15 9.18 20.50
CA ASP A 113 14.44 8.80 21.12
C ASP A 113 15.20 10.01 21.64
N GLU A 114 15.20 11.16 20.94
CA GLU A 114 15.76 12.44 21.43
C GLU A 114 15.09 12.94 22.70
N LEU A 115 13.78 12.65 22.87
CA LEU A 115 13.00 13.03 24.05
C LEU A 115 13.01 11.96 25.14
N ASP A 116 13.73 10.84 24.98
CA ASP A 116 13.75 9.69 25.88
C ASP A 116 12.32 9.16 26.17
N LEU A 117 11.50 9.05 25.12
CA LEU A 117 10.14 8.53 25.18
C LEU A 117 10.11 7.07 24.75
N GLY A 118 10.40 6.17 25.68
CA GLY A 118 10.34 4.74 25.48
C GLY A 118 8.91 4.20 25.31
N PRO A 119 8.76 2.92 24.93
CA PRO A 119 7.45 2.29 24.79
C PRO A 119 6.70 2.29 26.13
N MET A 120 5.38 2.47 26.08
CA MET A 120 4.51 2.52 27.26
C MET A 120 4.56 1.23 28.09
N VAL A 121 4.80 0.09 27.42
CA VAL A 121 4.88 -1.24 28.05
C VAL A 121 6.06 -2.01 27.49
N ALA A 122 6.69 -2.85 28.32
CA ALA A 122 7.81 -3.68 27.90
C ALA A 122 7.41 -4.73 26.82
N ARG A 123 6.15 -5.21 26.86
CA ARG A 123 5.60 -6.14 25.87
C ARG A 123 4.26 -5.59 25.36
N ASN A 124 4.24 -5.16 24.12
CA ASN A 124 3.01 -4.73 23.47
C ASN A 124 2.14 -5.94 23.09
N THR A 125 0.93 -5.99 23.62
CA THR A 125 -0.08 -7.03 23.31
C THR A 125 -1.35 -6.41 22.71
N ALA A 126 -1.30 -5.14 22.27
CA ALA A 126 -2.43 -4.48 21.61
C ALA A 126 -2.78 -5.22 20.31
N LEU A 127 -4.07 -5.38 20.03
CA LEU A 127 -4.58 -6.14 18.89
C LEU A 127 -3.97 -5.67 17.54
N MET A 128 -3.88 -4.36 17.36
CA MET A 128 -3.29 -3.75 16.15
C MET A 128 -1.82 -3.36 16.31
N GLY A 129 -1.20 -3.72 17.46
CA GLY A 129 0.20 -3.43 17.74
C GLY A 129 0.51 -1.93 17.80
N THR A 130 -0.47 -1.07 18.15
CA THR A 130 -0.33 0.39 18.22
C THR A 130 0.86 0.77 19.10
N PRO A 131 1.85 1.50 18.59
CA PRO A 131 3.13 1.70 19.23
C PRO A 131 3.12 2.90 20.19
N PHE A 132 2.30 2.81 21.26
CA PHE A 132 2.24 3.81 22.32
C PHE A 132 3.58 3.94 23.02
N THR A 133 3.99 5.19 23.27
CA THR A 133 5.05 5.53 24.20
C THR A 133 4.47 6.05 25.50
N VAL A 134 5.29 6.28 26.53
CA VAL A 134 4.83 6.90 27.75
C VAL A 134 4.13 8.23 27.46
N SER A 135 2.99 8.49 28.12
CA SER A 135 2.24 9.74 27.97
C SER A 135 2.98 10.91 28.62
N ILE A 136 2.75 12.11 28.12
CA ILE A 136 3.50 13.32 28.49
C ILE A 136 2.59 14.51 28.73
N ASP A 137 3.13 15.46 29.54
CA ASP A 137 2.67 16.85 29.63
C ASP A 137 3.89 17.78 29.61
N ALA A 138 3.77 18.98 29.05
CA ALA A 138 4.83 19.98 29.16
C ALA A 138 4.93 20.45 30.63
N VAL A 139 6.17 20.57 31.13
CA VAL A 139 6.42 21.08 32.49
C VAL A 139 6.10 22.56 32.60
N HIS A 140 6.28 23.30 31.51
CA HIS A 140 6.08 24.73 31.48
C HIS A 140 4.89 25.14 30.62
N GLY A 141 4.12 26.13 31.06
CA GLY A 141 2.99 26.69 30.30
C GLY A 141 1.70 25.87 30.39
N THR A 142 1.66 24.87 31.28
CA THR A 142 0.49 24.03 31.54
C THR A 142 0.03 24.14 32.97
N THR A 143 -1.21 23.70 33.26
CA THR A 143 -1.78 23.59 34.60
C THR A 143 -1.89 22.12 35.00
N SER A 144 -3.04 21.48 34.77
CA SER A 144 -3.27 20.05 35.05
C SER A 144 -2.94 19.12 33.87
N GLY A 145 -2.59 19.68 32.70
CA GLY A 145 -2.27 18.92 31.51
C GLY A 145 -3.47 18.57 30.62
N ILE A 146 -4.69 18.46 31.19
CA ILE A 146 -5.87 17.91 30.46
C ILE A 146 -6.63 18.95 29.59
N SER A 147 -6.50 20.25 29.88
CA SER A 147 -7.23 21.28 29.13
C SER A 147 -6.81 21.29 27.64
N ALA A 148 -7.67 21.82 26.77
CA ALA A 148 -7.31 21.96 25.36
C ALA A 148 -6.08 22.85 25.17
N HIS A 149 -5.91 23.85 26.05
CA HIS A 149 -4.74 24.72 26.07
C HIS A 149 -3.48 23.93 26.46
N ASP A 150 -3.51 23.19 27.58
CA ASP A 150 -2.36 22.45 28.08
C ASP A 150 -1.92 21.37 27.09
N ARG A 151 -2.88 20.67 26.47
CA ARG A 151 -2.58 19.66 25.44
C ARG A 151 -1.95 20.28 24.20
N ALA A 152 -2.42 21.45 23.75
CA ALA A 152 -1.81 22.16 22.62
C ALA A 152 -0.38 22.59 22.96
N VAL A 153 -0.14 23.13 24.15
CA VAL A 153 1.21 23.51 24.65
C VAL A 153 2.13 22.28 24.68
N THR A 154 1.65 21.16 25.22
CA THR A 154 2.41 19.91 25.29
C THR A 154 2.79 19.39 23.89
N ILE A 155 1.86 19.42 22.93
CA ILE A 155 2.13 18.99 21.55
C ILE A 155 3.20 19.88 20.91
N LEU A 156 3.07 21.20 21.03
CA LEU A 156 4.06 22.14 20.50
C LEU A 156 5.42 21.97 21.14
N ALA A 157 5.48 21.78 22.48
CA ALA A 157 6.72 21.50 23.18
C ALA A 157 7.37 20.20 22.67
N ALA A 158 6.62 19.12 22.50
CA ALA A 158 7.14 17.81 22.07
C ALA A 158 7.80 17.88 20.67
N ILE A 159 7.33 18.74 19.76
CA ILE A 159 7.88 18.87 18.40
C ILE A 159 8.96 19.96 18.29
N ASP A 160 9.11 20.85 19.26
CA ASP A 160 10.17 21.88 19.25
C ASP A 160 11.55 21.22 19.40
N PRO A 161 12.46 21.36 18.44
CA PRO A 161 13.79 20.74 18.51
C PRO A 161 14.63 21.18 19.73
N LYS A 162 14.26 22.26 20.40
CA LYS A 162 14.94 22.75 21.61
C LYS A 162 14.49 22.05 22.89
N THR A 163 13.32 21.40 22.86
CA THR A 163 12.76 20.70 24.04
C THR A 163 13.63 19.49 24.37
N ARG A 164 13.96 19.37 25.65
CA ARG A 164 14.75 18.31 26.27
C ARG A 164 13.83 17.33 27.03
N PRO A 165 14.31 16.13 27.35
CA PRO A 165 13.55 15.16 28.14
C PRO A 165 12.95 15.71 29.43
N ASP A 166 13.69 16.56 30.16
CA ASP A 166 13.27 17.14 31.44
C ASP A 166 12.19 18.23 31.32
N ASP A 167 11.95 18.75 30.10
CA ASP A 167 10.88 19.71 29.85
C ASP A 167 9.50 19.04 29.73
N LEU A 168 9.47 17.68 29.79
CA LEU A 168 8.25 16.85 29.67
C LEU A 168 8.05 16.00 30.91
N ALA A 169 6.92 16.21 31.61
CA ALA A 169 6.47 15.36 32.69
C ALA A 169 5.92 14.03 32.17
N ARG A 170 6.11 12.96 32.93
CA ARG A 170 5.63 11.59 32.65
C ARG A 170 5.04 10.98 33.92
N PRO A 171 3.82 10.41 33.89
CA PRO A 171 2.87 10.39 32.78
C PRO A 171 2.19 11.74 32.57
N GLY A 172 1.45 11.88 31.45
CA GLY A 172 0.67 13.07 31.13
C GLY A 172 -0.59 12.74 30.30
N HIS A 173 -1.14 13.75 29.62
CA HIS A 173 -2.42 13.69 28.92
C HIS A 173 -2.31 13.71 27.40
N ILE A 174 -1.10 13.76 26.82
CA ILE A 174 -0.83 13.51 25.43
C ILE A 174 -0.12 12.15 25.29
N PHE A 175 -0.57 11.38 24.31
CA PHE A 175 -0.12 10.01 24.04
C PHE A 175 0.71 9.98 22.76
N PRO A 176 2.06 10.02 22.85
CA PRO A 176 2.88 9.93 21.66
C PRO A 176 2.86 8.53 21.08
N LEU A 177 2.85 8.46 19.74
CA LEU A 177 2.88 7.23 18.96
C LEU A 177 4.12 7.23 18.07
N ARG A 178 4.86 6.12 18.06
CA ARG A 178 6.03 5.93 17.21
C ARG A 178 5.60 5.52 15.80
N ALA A 179 5.70 6.43 14.84
CA ALA A 179 5.47 6.09 13.44
C ALA A 179 6.58 5.19 12.88
N ALA A 180 6.23 4.28 11.99
CA ALA A 180 7.20 3.53 11.21
C ALA A 180 8.00 4.48 10.29
N GLU A 181 9.30 4.20 10.07
CA GLU A 181 10.20 5.11 9.34
C GLU A 181 9.72 5.41 7.93
N GLU A 182 9.27 4.40 7.20
CA GLU A 182 8.76 4.57 5.84
C GLU A 182 7.28 4.96 5.78
N GLY A 183 6.69 5.36 6.91
CA GLY A 183 5.32 5.84 7.02
C GLY A 183 4.30 4.83 6.52
N VAL A 184 3.25 5.32 5.80
CA VAL A 184 2.16 4.46 5.29
C VAL A 184 2.63 3.40 4.30
N LEU A 185 3.81 3.53 3.73
CA LEU A 185 4.38 2.50 2.84
C LEU A 185 4.80 1.26 3.61
N ARG A 186 5.20 1.41 4.88
CA ARG A 186 5.59 0.32 5.78
C ARG A 186 4.42 -0.22 6.60
N ARG A 187 3.61 0.68 7.15
CA ARG A 187 2.44 0.35 7.96
C ARG A 187 1.26 1.25 7.57
N ALA A 188 0.22 0.66 7.01
CA ALA A 188 -0.97 1.36 6.52
C ALA A 188 -1.88 1.80 7.69
N GLY A 189 -1.38 2.60 8.63
CA GLY A 189 -2.08 3.08 9.82
C GLY A 189 -2.23 4.59 9.89
N HIS A 190 -3.18 5.06 10.71
CA HIS A 190 -3.45 6.49 10.93
C HIS A 190 -2.23 7.22 11.52
N THR A 191 -1.45 6.55 12.40
CA THR A 191 -0.19 7.06 12.95
C THR A 191 0.78 7.48 11.84
N GLU A 192 1.02 6.59 10.89
CA GLU A 192 1.91 6.83 9.76
C GLU A 192 1.33 7.87 8.81
N ALA A 193 0.02 7.83 8.56
CA ALA A 193 -0.67 8.79 7.70
C ALA A 193 -0.56 10.22 8.24
N ALA A 194 -0.66 10.42 9.56
CA ALA A 194 -0.55 11.74 10.20
C ALA A 194 0.85 12.34 10.00
N VAL A 195 1.91 11.54 10.20
CA VAL A 195 3.31 11.98 9.99
C VAL A 195 3.57 12.25 8.51
N ASP A 196 3.11 11.39 7.62
CA ASP A 196 3.31 11.53 6.17
C ASP A 196 2.62 12.77 5.60
N LEU A 197 1.38 13.03 6.00
CA LEU A 197 0.65 14.22 5.55
C LEU A 197 1.35 15.50 6.00
N ALA A 198 1.84 15.55 7.25
CA ALA A 198 2.63 16.68 7.74
C ALA A 198 3.93 16.87 6.93
N ARG A 199 4.68 15.77 6.69
CA ARG A 199 5.90 15.77 5.89
C ARG A 199 5.64 16.22 4.44
N LEU A 200 4.61 15.68 3.79
CA LEU A 200 4.23 16.04 2.42
C LEU A 200 3.74 17.49 2.31
N ALA A 201 3.17 18.03 3.39
CA ALA A 201 2.82 19.45 3.47
C ALA A 201 4.03 20.38 3.66
N GLY A 202 5.26 19.84 3.86
CA GLY A 202 6.48 20.59 4.12
C GLY A 202 6.57 21.13 5.55
N LEU A 203 5.87 20.48 6.49
CA LEU A 203 5.83 20.81 7.92
C LEU A 203 6.68 19.80 8.73
N THR A 204 6.87 20.07 10.02
CA THR A 204 7.49 19.12 10.95
C THR A 204 6.80 17.75 10.85
N PRO A 205 7.56 16.62 10.67
CA PRO A 205 7.00 15.29 10.50
C PRO A 205 6.37 14.77 11.80
N ALA A 206 5.28 15.39 12.22
CA ALA A 206 4.48 15.05 13.38
C ALA A 206 3.03 15.46 13.15
N GLY A 207 2.10 14.64 13.58
CA GLY A 207 0.67 14.87 13.40
C GLY A 207 -0.14 14.53 14.63
N VAL A 208 -1.16 15.34 14.92
CA VAL A 208 -2.20 15.03 15.88
C VAL A 208 -3.25 14.18 15.21
N LEU A 209 -3.68 13.12 15.86
CA LEU A 209 -4.77 12.26 15.40
C LEU A 209 -5.70 11.91 16.57
N CYS A 210 -6.95 11.62 16.21
CA CYS A 210 -7.97 11.21 17.18
C CYS A 210 -9.06 10.45 16.46
N GLU A 211 -9.39 9.28 16.94
CA GLU A 211 -10.42 8.40 16.40
C GLU A 211 -11.80 9.07 16.51
N ILE A 212 -12.65 8.89 15.48
CA ILE A 212 -13.98 9.49 15.41
C ILE A 212 -15.04 8.47 15.84
N MET A 213 -15.69 8.73 16.95
CA MET A 213 -16.87 7.97 17.40
C MET A 213 -18.17 8.65 16.97
N ASP A 214 -19.19 7.85 16.67
CA ASP A 214 -20.55 8.31 16.43
C ASP A 214 -21.25 8.69 17.75
N GLU A 215 -22.47 9.24 17.68
CA GLU A 215 -23.21 9.74 18.83
C GLU A 215 -23.57 8.63 19.84
N ASP A 216 -23.71 7.40 19.36
CA ASP A 216 -23.98 6.21 20.18
C ASP A 216 -22.73 5.60 20.87
N GLY A 217 -21.54 6.18 20.61
CA GLY A 217 -20.27 5.72 21.18
C GLY A 217 -19.58 4.61 20.40
N HIS A 218 -20.16 4.15 19.29
CA HIS A 218 -19.47 3.25 18.36
C HIS A 218 -18.55 4.03 17.43
N MET A 219 -17.58 3.33 16.82
CA MET A 219 -16.69 3.96 15.86
C MET A 219 -17.46 4.37 14.60
N ALA A 220 -17.30 5.63 14.17
CA ALA A 220 -17.92 6.14 12.96
C ALA A 220 -17.36 5.42 11.72
N ARG A 221 -18.24 4.99 10.84
CA ARG A 221 -17.88 4.34 9.57
C ARG A 221 -18.01 5.32 8.40
N VAL A 222 -17.59 4.89 7.21
CA VAL A 222 -17.55 5.77 6.02
C VAL A 222 -18.81 6.60 5.80
N PRO A 223 -20.05 6.09 5.94
CA PRO A 223 -21.25 6.90 5.77
C PRO A 223 -21.35 8.06 6.77
N GLN A 224 -21.06 7.82 8.05
CA GLN A 224 -21.07 8.83 9.11
C GLN A 224 -19.92 9.82 8.93
N LEU A 225 -18.71 9.32 8.59
CA LEU A 225 -17.54 10.16 8.32
C LEU A 225 -17.78 11.13 7.17
N ARG A 226 -18.48 10.71 6.11
CA ARG A 226 -18.92 11.60 5.02
C ARG A 226 -19.88 12.71 5.50
N ALA A 227 -20.82 12.37 6.37
CA ALA A 227 -21.74 13.35 6.95
C ALA A 227 -20.97 14.37 7.80
N ILE A 228 -20.01 13.93 8.60
CA ILE A 228 -19.12 14.76 9.42
C ILE A 228 -18.26 15.67 8.52
N ALA A 229 -17.62 15.10 7.50
CA ALA A 229 -16.82 15.85 6.51
C ALA A 229 -17.64 16.98 5.87
N LYS A 230 -18.85 16.67 5.43
CA LYS A 230 -19.77 17.67 4.84
C LYS A 230 -20.18 18.73 5.85
N ARG A 231 -20.55 18.33 7.08
CA ARG A 231 -20.99 19.24 8.15
C ARG A 231 -19.92 20.26 8.49
N PHE A 232 -18.68 19.83 8.60
CA PHE A 232 -17.57 20.68 9.02
C PHE A 232 -16.69 21.17 7.84
N ARG A 233 -17.03 20.81 6.59
CA ARG A 233 -16.28 21.14 5.37
C ARG A 233 -14.84 20.65 5.40
N LEU A 234 -14.63 19.46 5.96
CA LEU A 234 -13.34 18.81 6.06
C LEU A 234 -13.08 17.95 4.83
N ARG A 235 -11.81 17.78 4.48
CA ARG A 235 -11.38 16.82 3.46
C ARG A 235 -11.46 15.40 4.01
N LEU A 236 -11.84 14.46 3.15
CA LEU A 236 -11.96 13.04 3.48
C LEU A 236 -11.13 12.23 2.48
N ILE A 237 -10.09 11.56 2.96
CA ILE A 237 -9.18 10.74 2.16
C ILE A 237 -9.04 9.33 2.74
N THR A 238 -8.44 8.40 1.96
CA THR A 238 -8.09 7.08 2.45
C THR A 238 -6.57 6.90 2.57
N ILE A 239 -6.13 6.05 3.50
CA ILE A 239 -4.73 5.62 3.60
C ILE A 239 -4.29 4.92 2.32
N LYS A 240 -5.18 4.15 1.70
CA LYS A 240 -4.93 3.48 0.41
C LYS A 240 -4.55 4.45 -0.70
N ASP A 241 -5.28 5.58 -0.83
CA ASP A 241 -4.98 6.61 -1.82
C ASP A 241 -3.67 7.34 -1.50
N LEU A 242 -3.38 7.57 -0.21
CA LEU A 242 -2.12 8.15 0.24
C LEU A 242 -0.92 7.24 -0.10
N ILE A 243 -1.04 5.94 0.10
CA ILE A 243 -0.03 4.95 -0.32
C ILE A 243 0.19 5.01 -1.83
N ALA A 244 -0.91 4.99 -2.61
CA ALA A 244 -0.82 5.06 -4.07
C ALA A 244 -0.20 6.39 -4.55
N TYR A 245 -0.49 7.49 -3.87
CA TYR A 245 0.10 8.81 -4.13
C TYR A 245 1.61 8.80 -3.91
N ARG A 246 2.09 8.32 -2.73
CA ARG A 246 3.51 8.25 -2.38
C ARG A 246 4.28 7.35 -3.33
N ARG A 247 3.75 6.15 -3.63
CA ARG A 247 4.37 5.18 -4.55
C ARG A 247 4.60 5.74 -5.95
N ARG A 248 3.73 6.64 -6.43
CA ARG A 248 3.86 7.27 -7.74
C ARG A 248 4.85 8.44 -7.77
N ARG A 249 5.08 9.11 -6.65
CA ARG A 249 5.85 10.36 -6.59
C ARG A 249 7.23 10.22 -5.94
N GLU A 250 7.39 9.26 -5.05
CA GLU A 250 8.65 9.04 -4.35
C GLU A 250 9.52 8.02 -5.10
N GLN A 251 10.82 8.26 -5.13
CA GLN A 251 11.78 7.28 -5.65
C GLN A 251 12.08 6.27 -4.55
N LEU A 252 11.49 5.09 -4.68
CA LEU A 252 11.55 4.01 -3.68
C LEU A 252 12.62 2.96 -4.02
N VAL A 253 13.41 3.18 -5.06
CA VAL A 253 14.46 2.25 -5.48
C VAL A 253 15.79 2.97 -5.61
N LYS A 254 16.85 2.30 -5.15
CA LYS A 254 18.23 2.78 -5.25
C LYS A 254 19.07 1.75 -5.99
N ARG A 255 19.75 2.21 -7.04
CA ARG A 255 20.74 1.40 -7.75
C ARG A 255 22.00 1.29 -6.90
N LEU A 256 22.46 0.07 -6.62
CA LEU A 256 23.63 -0.17 -5.77
C LEU A 256 24.88 -0.47 -6.59
N VAL A 257 24.79 -1.42 -7.54
CA VAL A 257 25.96 -1.90 -8.31
C VAL A 257 25.53 -2.44 -9.66
N GLU A 258 26.42 -2.32 -10.63
CA GLU A 258 26.30 -2.92 -11.96
C GLU A 258 27.52 -3.78 -12.26
N THR A 259 27.30 -4.92 -12.90
CA THR A 259 28.39 -5.82 -13.35
C THR A 259 27.95 -6.64 -14.56
N ALA A 260 28.92 -7.16 -15.31
CA ALA A 260 28.65 -8.15 -16.35
C ALA A 260 28.32 -9.50 -15.70
N LEU A 261 27.36 -10.21 -16.26
CA LEU A 261 26.96 -11.55 -15.83
C LEU A 261 26.88 -12.49 -17.06
N PRO A 262 27.92 -13.27 -17.34
CA PRO A 262 27.83 -14.34 -18.33
C PRO A 262 26.92 -15.45 -17.78
N THR A 263 25.96 -15.88 -18.57
CA THR A 263 25.00 -16.94 -18.25
C THR A 263 24.93 -17.99 -19.35
N ARG A 264 24.32 -19.14 -19.08
CA ARG A 264 24.04 -20.15 -20.11
C ARG A 264 23.13 -19.64 -21.25
N HIS A 265 22.41 -18.53 -21.02
CA HIS A 265 21.53 -17.88 -22.02
C HIS A 265 22.23 -16.72 -22.75
N GLY A 266 23.52 -16.48 -22.47
CA GLY A 266 24.32 -15.40 -23.03
C GLY A 266 24.76 -14.38 -21.98
N GLU A 267 25.38 -13.31 -22.43
CA GLU A 267 25.86 -12.23 -21.56
C GLU A 267 24.75 -11.23 -21.28
N PHE A 268 24.63 -10.89 -20.01
CA PHE A 268 23.72 -9.84 -19.49
C PHE A 268 24.52 -8.85 -18.64
N LYS A 269 24.01 -7.64 -18.53
CA LYS A 269 24.42 -6.69 -17.49
C LYS A 269 23.48 -6.88 -16.29
N LEU A 270 24.02 -7.18 -15.12
CA LEU A 270 23.30 -7.27 -13.87
C LEU A 270 23.34 -5.92 -13.18
N THR A 271 22.19 -5.42 -12.78
CA THR A 271 22.06 -4.25 -11.92
C THR A 271 21.33 -4.67 -10.63
N LEU A 272 21.93 -4.39 -9.48
CA LEU A 272 21.33 -4.63 -8.17
C LEU A 272 20.63 -3.37 -7.68
N TYR A 273 19.39 -3.52 -7.26
CA TYR A 273 18.56 -2.48 -6.67
C TYR A 273 18.19 -2.83 -5.23
N GLU A 274 18.17 -1.83 -4.36
CA GLU A 274 17.60 -1.87 -3.03
C GLU A 274 16.28 -1.11 -3.03
N ASP A 275 15.21 -1.70 -2.48
CA ASP A 275 14.00 -0.95 -2.20
C ASP A 275 14.07 -0.26 -0.83
N ALA A 276 13.56 0.97 -0.75
CA ALA A 276 13.63 1.80 0.45
C ALA A 276 12.64 1.36 1.53
N ILE A 277 11.64 0.51 1.19
CA ILE A 277 10.55 0.15 2.11
C ILE A 277 10.96 -1.02 3.01
N GLU A 278 11.52 -2.07 2.39
CA GLU A 278 11.87 -3.32 3.08
C GLU A 278 13.37 -3.56 3.15
N GLY A 279 14.19 -2.73 2.47
CA GLY A 279 15.63 -2.94 2.32
C GLY A 279 15.95 -4.18 1.51
N MET A 280 15.00 -4.69 0.72
CA MET A 280 15.20 -5.88 -0.08
C MET A 280 15.96 -5.59 -1.36
N HIS A 281 16.78 -6.55 -1.78
CA HIS A 281 17.55 -6.44 -3.01
C HIS A 281 16.82 -7.10 -4.18
N HIS A 282 16.62 -6.36 -5.27
CA HIS A 282 16.07 -6.84 -6.53
C HIS A 282 17.15 -6.84 -7.62
N VAL A 283 17.04 -7.74 -8.57
CA VAL A 283 18.04 -7.90 -9.64
C VAL A 283 17.42 -7.65 -10.99
N ALA A 284 18.01 -6.74 -11.77
CA ALA A 284 17.69 -6.57 -13.19
C ALA A 284 18.81 -7.12 -14.07
N LEU A 285 18.49 -8.06 -14.95
CA LEU A 285 19.37 -8.52 -16.01
C LEU A 285 18.96 -7.82 -17.31
N THR A 286 19.87 -7.03 -17.88
CA THR A 286 19.61 -6.27 -19.10
C THR A 286 20.51 -6.73 -20.23
N ARG A 287 20.00 -6.70 -21.45
CA ARG A 287 20.74 -6.98 -22.68
C ARG A 287 20.44 -5.91 -23.72
N GLY A 288 21.47 -5.46 -24.44
CA GLY A 288 21.33 -4.39 -25.42
C GLY A 288 21.11 -3.00 -24.83
N THR A 289 20.79 -2.05 -25.69
CA THR A 289 20.47 -0.66 -25.34
C THR A 289 19.19 -0.25 -26.05
N TRP A 290 18.50 0.74 -25.52
CA TRP A 290 17.24 1.24 -26.09
C TRP A 290 17.08 2.74 -25.87
N ARG A 291 16.26 3.36 -26.71
CA ARG A 291 15.80 4.73 -26.53
C ARG A 291 14.46 4.71 -25.79
N ALA A 292 14.07 5.83 -25.21
CA ALA A 292 12.83 5.94 -24.44
C ALA A 292 11.55 5.67 -25.26
N ASP A 293 11.59 5.88 -26.58
CA ASP A 293 10.47 5.64 -27.49
C ASP A 293 10.40 4.21 -28.05
N GLU A 294 11.43 3.40 -27.79
CA GLU A 294 11.50 2.03 -28.30
C GLU A 294 10.80 1.02 -27.40
N PRO A 295 10.02 0.07 -27.96
CA PRO A 295 9.49 -1.06 -27.23
C PRO A 295 10.59 -2.03 -26.77
N VAL A 296 10.61 -2.34 -25.46
CA VAL A 296 11.60 -3.23 -24.84
C VAL A 296 10.91 -4.50 -24.38
N LEU A 297 11.52 -5.66 -24.66
CA LEU A 297 11.03 -6.95 -24.17
C LEU A 297 11.32 -7.06 -22.68
N VAL A 298 10.27 -7.20 -21.85
CA VAL A 298 10.38 -7.18 -20.38
C VAL A 298 9.74 -8.41 -19.77
N ARG A 299 10.45 -9.05 -18.85
CA ARG A 299 9.90 -10.01 -17.92
C ARG A 299 10.07 -9.53 -16.49
N VAL A 300 8.98 -9.30 -15.77
CA VAL A 300 9.00 -9.15 -14.31
C VAL A 300 8.72 -10.52 -13.69
N HIS A 301 9.73 -11.11 -13.05
CA HIS A 301 9.69 -12.43 -12.44
C HIS A 301 9.72 -12.31 -10.92
N SER A 302 8.69 -12.80 -10.23
CA SER A 302 8.70 -12.89 -8.76
C SER A 302 9.40 -14.17 -8.34
N GLN A 303 10.31 -14.06 -7.39
CA GLN A 303 11.10 -15.17 -6.85
C GLN A 303 10.25 -16.39 -6.52
N CYS A 304 10.78 -17.55 -6.87
CA CYS A 304 10.26 -18.85 -6.50
C CYS A 304 11.44 -19.80 -6.21
N LEU A 305 11.97 -19.78 -5.00
CA LEU A 305 13.17 -20.55 -4.63
C LEU A 305 13.07 -22.02 -5.06
N THR A 306 11.92 -22.65 -4.81
CA THR A 306 11.72 -24.05 -5.15
C THR A 306 11.74 -24.32 -6.65
N GLY A 307 11.14 -23.42 -7.47
CA GLY A 307 11.11 -23.57 -8.92
C GLY A 307 12.38 -23.06 -9.60
N ASP A 308 12.87 -21.88 -9.19
CA ASP A 308 13.97 -21.20 -9.88
C ASP A 308 15.33 -21.84 -9.59
N VAL A 309 15.55 -22.33 -8.35
CA VAL A 309 16.83 -22.88 -7.89
C VAL A 309 16.79 -24.41 -7.83
N PHE A 310 15.73 -25.00 -7.25
CA PHE A 310 15.67 -26.45 -7.02
C PHE A 310 14.95 -27.20 -8.14
N GLY A 311 14.43 -26.52 -9.18
CA GLY A 311 13.77 -27.14 -10.32
C GLY A 311 12.47 -27.90 -9.93
N SER A 312 11.76 -27.43 -8.90
CA SER A 312 10.51 -28.06 -8.46
C SER A 312 9.49 -28.16 -9.59
N LEU A 313 8.91 -29.35 -9.77
CA LEU A 313 7.86 -29.61 -10.77
C LEU A 313 6.45 -29.19 -10.31
N ARG A 314 6.30 -28.73 -9.04
CA ARG A 314 5.00 -28.23 -8.53
C ARG A 314 4.53 -26.95 -9.19
N CYS A 315 5.41 -26.22 -9.87
CA CYS A 315 5.10 -24.96 -10.58
C CYS A 315 5.84 -24.88 -11.91
N ASP A 316 5.58 -23.82 -12.65
CA ASP A 316 6.19 -23.52 -13.95
C ASP A 316 7.23 -22.36 -13.88
N CYS A 317 7.66 -21.96 -12.67
CA CYS A 317 8.46 -20.74 -12.48
C CYS A 317 9.86 -20.86 -13.10
N GLY A 318 10.60 -21.93 -12.83
CA GLY A 318 11.95 -22.14 -13.39
C GLY A 318 11.94 -22.22 -14.92
N ASP A 319 10.96 -22.91 -15.50
CA ASP A 319 10.82 -22.98 -16.97
C ASP A 319 10.49 -21.60 -17.57
N GLN A 320 9.60 -20.81 -16.90
CA GLN A 320 9.29 -19.45 -17.33
C GLN A 320 10.52 -18.53 -17.23
N MET A 321 11.36 -18.67 -16.21
CA MET A 321 12.60 -17.92 -16.06
C MET A 321 13.55 -18.24 -17.23
N SER A 322 13.80 -19.51 -17.52
CA SER A 322 14.66 -19.93 -18.62
C SER A 322 14.17 -19.41 -19.95
N ARG A 323 12.89 -19.60 -20.27
CA ARG A 323 12.27 -19.12 -21.52
C ARG A 323 12.32 -17.61 -21.67
N ALA A 324 12.16 -16.85 -20.56
CA ALA A 324 12.24 -15.40 -20.61
C ALA A 324 13.65 -14.92 -20.93
N LEU A 325 14.67 -15.50 -20.29
CA LEU A 325 16.08 -15.20 -20.56
C LEU A 325 16.48 -15.56 -21.99
N GLU A 326 16.04 -16.71 -22.50
CA GLU A 326 16.25 -17.14 -23.89
C GLU A 326 15.57 -16.19 -24.89
N ALA A 327 14.32 -15.78 -24.61
CA ALA A 327 13.59 -14.84 -25.45
C ALA A 327 14.30 -13.48 -25.54
N ILE A 328 14.74 -12.94 -24.39
CA ILE A 328 15.50 -11.68 -24.34
C ILE A 328 16.86 -11.82 -25.06
N ALA A 329 17.53 -12.96 -24.86
CA ALA A 329 18.80 -13.23 -25.53
C ALA A 329 18.64 -13.28 -27.06
N ARG A 330 17.56 -13.89 -27.55
CA ARG A 330 17.22 -13.99 -28.98
C ARG A 330 16.81 -12.65 -29.58
N ASP A 331 16.00 -11.86 -28.82
CA ASP A 331 15.59 -10.50 -29.24
C ASP A 331 16.80 -9.54 -29.29
N GLY A 332 17.88 -9.86 -28.54
CA GLY A 332 19.10 -9.04 -28.47
C GLY A 332 18.94 -7.80 -27.58
N LYS A 333 17.71 -7.46 -27.15
CA LYS A 333 17.37 -6.30 -26.35
C LYS A 333 16.23 -6.59 -25.37
N GLY A 334 16.45 -6.36 -24.08
CA GLY A 334 15.40 -6.56 -23.09
C GLY A 334 15.85 -6.53 -21.63
N VAL A 335 14.86 -6.67 -20.74
CA VAL A 335 15.02 -6.66 -19.28
C VAL A 335 14.37 -7.89 -18.67
N PHE A 336 15.12 -8.66 -17.92
CA PHE A 336 14.61 -9.64 -16.98
C PHE A 336 14.76 -9.10 -15.56
N LEU A 337 13.63 -8.73 -14.93
CA LEU A 337 13.61 -8.18 -13.58
C LEU A 337 13.19 -9.27 -12.59
N TYR A 338 14.12 -9.67 -11.71
CA TYR A 338 13.92 -10.65 -10.65
C TYR A 338 13.56 -9.95 -9.33
N MET A 339 12.29 -10.06 -8.95
CA MET A 339 11.73 -9.44 -7.75
C MET A 339 11.77 -10.42 -6.59
N ARG A 340 12.37 -10.05 -5.46
CA ARG A 340 12.39 -10.86 -4.23
C ARG A 340 11.06 -10.80 -3.49
N GLN A 341 10.03 -11.39 -4.10
CA GLN A 341 8.66 -11.47 -3.59
C GLN A 341 8.19 -12.93 -3.61
N GLU A 342 8.80 -13.75 -2.75
CA GLU A 342 8.56 -15.19 -2.66
C GLU A 342 7.09 -15.50 -2.30
N GLY A 343 6.54 -16.57 -2.92
CA GLY A 343 5.20 -17.04 -2.61
C GLY A 343 4.09 -16.04 -2.94
N ARG A 344 4.30 -15.14 -3.92
CA ARG A 344 3.40 -14.00 -4.21
C ARG A 344 3.31 -12.97 -3.08
N GLY A 345 4.43 -12.77 -2.37
CA GLY A 345 4.54 -11.83 -1.26
C GLY A 345 4.27 -12.42 0.14
N ILE A 346 3.83 -13.69 0.23
CA ILE A 346 3.59 -14.34 1.55
C ILE A 346 4.86 -14.86 2.21
N GLY A 347 6.00 -14.87 1.50
CA GLY A 347 7.27 -15.39 1.97
C GLY A 347 7.42 -16.92 1.86
N LEU A 348 8.66 -17.41 2.06
CA LEU A 348 8.99 -18.82 1.87
C LEU A 348 8.29 -19.72 2.90
N ALA A 349 8.27 -19.33 4.18
CA ALA A 349 7.68 -20.15 5.24
C ALA A 349 6.20 -20.41 4.99
N ASN A 350 5.40 -19.36 4.73
CA ASN A 350 3.97 -19.51 4.46
C ASN A 350 3.71 -20.27 3.15
N LYS A 351 4.59 -20.11 2.14
CA LYS A 351 4.50 -20.90 0.91
C LYS A 351 4.67 -22.40 1.18
N LEU A 352 5.60 -22.79 2.06
CA LEU A 352 5.79 -24.21 2.39
C LEU A 352 4.64 -24.75 3.25
N LEU A 353 4.06 -23.95 4.15
CA LEU A 353 2.83 -24.29 4.85
C LEU A 353 1.64 -24.45 3.87
N ALA A 354 1.54 -23.58 2.87
CA ALA A 354 0.54 -23.72 1.82
C ALA A 354 0.73 -25.01 1.00
N TYR A 355 1.98 -25.45 0.77
CA TYR A 355 2.26 -26.74 0.13
C TYR A 355 1.73 -27.92 0.96
N GLN A 356 1.88 -27.92 2.28
CA GLN A 356 1.32 -28.95 3.16
C GLN A 356 -0.21 -29.01 3.06
N LEU A 357 -0.88 -27.82 3.03
CA LEU A 357 -2.33 -27.76 2.85
C LEU A 357 -2.76 -28.25 1.45
N GLN A 358 -1.96 -28.00 0.42
CA GLN A 358 -2.24 -28.51 -0.92
C GLN A 358 -2.10 -30.04 -0.99
N ASP A 359 -1.17 -30.63 -0.26
CA ASP A 359 -1.00 -32.10 -0.17
C ASP A 359 -2.22 -32.76 0.50
N THR A 360 -2.97 -32.05 1.34
CA THR A 360 -4.23 -32.49 1.95
C THR A 360 -5.47 -32.16 1.10
N GLY A 361 -5.31 -31.64 -0.12
CA GLY A 361 -6.41 -31.44 -1.08
C GLY A 361 -6.82 -29.98 -1.33
N ALA A 362 -6.34 -28.98 -0.60
CA ALA A 362 -6.60 -27.58 -0.90
C ALA A 362 -5.95 -27.16 -2.24
N ASP A 363 -6.53 -26.17 -2.93
CA ASP A 363 -5.79 -25.51 -4.02
C ASP A 363 -4.95 -24.32 -3.50
N THR A 364 -4.22 -23.65 -4.41
CA THR A 364 -3.31 -22.56 -4.01
C THR A 364 -4.04 -21.36 -3.38
N VAL A 365 -5.26 -21.04 -3.80
CA VAL A 365 -6.06 -19.93 -3.26
C VAL A 365 -6.62 -20.31 -1.90
N GLU A 366 -7.27 -21.49 -1.81
CA GLU A 366 -7.82 -22.04 -0.57
C GLU A 366 -6.75 -22.23 0.52
N ALA A 367 -5.53 -22.66 0.14
CA ALA A 367 -4.43 -22.82 1.07
C ALA A 367 -4.01 -21.46 1.68
N ASN A 368 -3.95 -20.40 0.87
CA ASN A 368 -3.63 -19.07 1.38
C ASN A 368 -4.75 -18.53 2.29
N GLU A 369 -6.01 -18.68 1.89
CA GLU A 369 -7.17 -18.25 2.70
C GLU A 369 -7.22 -18.96 4.06
N ARG A 370 -6.91 -20.26 4.11
CA ARG A 370 -6.81 -21.03 5.37
C ARG A 370 -5.68 -20.54 6.27
N LEU A 371 -4.63 -19.94 5.70
CA LEU A 371 -3.54 -19.29 6.44
C LEU A 371 -3.85 -17.83 6.80
N GLY A 372 -5.05 -17.32 6.47
CA GLY A 372 -5.42 -15.91 6.71
C GLY A 372 -4.70 -14.93 5.79
N LEU A 373 -4.21 -15.38 4.62
CA LEU A 373 -3.39 -14.60 3.70
C LEU A 373 -4.14 -14.32 2.39
N ALA A 374 -4.02 -13.10 1.88
CA ALA A 374 -4.54 -12.77 0.56
C ALA A 374 -3.86 -13.60 -0.55
N PRO A 375 -4.59 -13.94 -1.64
CA PRO A 375 -4.06 -14.76 -2.73
C PRO A 375 -2.86 -14.14 -3.48
N ASP A 376 -2.71 -12.83 -3.46
CA ASP A 376 -1.62 -12.10 -4.14
C ASP A 376 -1.32 -10.79 -3.41
N LEU A 377 -0.19 -10.73 -2.70
CA LEU A 377 0.32 -9.58 -1.94
C LEU A 377 1.49 -8.87 -2.65
N ARG A 378 1.75 -9.19 -3.94
CA ARG A 378 2.89 -8.61 -4.64
C ARG A 378 2.70 -7.12 -4.90
N ASP A 379 3.77 -6.38 -4.65
CA ASP A 379 3.91 -4.99 -5.06
C ASP A 379 4.54 -4.93 -6.46
N TYR A 380 3.82 -4.32 -7.40
CA TYR A 380 4.32 -4.10 -8.76
C TYR A 380 4.94 -2.70 -8.94
N GLY A 381 4.76 -1.79 -7.98
CA GLY A 381 5.26 -0.42 -8.03
C GLY A 381 6.78 -0.34 -7.98
N ILE A 382 7.42 -1.12 -7.11
CA ILE A 382 8.88 -1.21 -7.02
C ILE A 382 9.45 -1.70 -8.37
N GLY A 383 8.85 -2.74 -8.95
CA GLY A 383 9.26 -3.25 -10.27
C GLY A 383 9.09 -2.20 -11.38
N ALA A 384 8.01 -1.43 -11.35
CA ALA A 384 7.78 -0.34 -12.29
C ALA A 384 8.85 0.76 -12.16
N GLN A 385 9.19 1.16 -10.95
CA GLN A 385 10.23 2.17 -10.70
C GLN A 385 11.62 1.70 -11.18
N ILE A 386 11.97 0.42 -10.98
CA ILE A 386 13.21 -0.15 -11.51
C ILE A 386 13.23 -0.07 -13.05
N LEU A 387 12.12 -0.41 -13.73
CA LEU A 387 12.03 -0.30 -15.18
C LEU A 387 12.17 1.15 -15.67
N VAL A 388 11.56 2.10 -14.96
CA VAL A 388 11.68 3.54 -15.24
C VAL A 388 13.13 4.02 -15.07
N ASP A 389 13.82 3.60 -14.01
CA ASP A 389 15.23 3.92 -13.74
C ASP A 389 16.17 3.34 -14.81
N LEU A 390 15.84 2.16 -15.36
CA LEU A 390 16.54 1.55 -16.51
C LEU A 390 16.25 2.25 -17.85
N GLY A 391 15.44 3.32 -17.87
CA GLY A 391 15.08 4.07 -19.07
C GLY A 391 13.98 3.42 -19.92
N VAL A 392 13.33 2.36 -19.45
CA VAL A 392 12.20 1.74 -20.15
C VAL A 392 10.97 2.64 -20.06
N ARG A 393 10.24 2.80 -21.18
CA ARG A 393 8.97 3.53 -21.25
C ARG A 393 7.90 2.73 -21.96
N LYS A 394 8.25 2.04 -23.05
CA LYS A 394 7.36 1.16 -23.80
C LYS A 394 7.74 -0.28 -23.60
N ILE A 395 6.78 -1.12 -23.28
CA ILE A 395 7.02 -2.49 -22.84
C ILE A 395 6.31 -3.49 -23.74
N ARG A 396 7.08 -4.47 -24.26
CA ARG A 396 6.57 -5.75 -24.74
C ARG A 396 6.66 -6.72 -23.57
N LEU A 397 5.53 -6.97 -22.89
CA LEU A 397 5.52 -7.65 -21.60
C LEU A 397 5.34 -9.16 -21.72
N LEU A 398 6.37 -9.93 -21.36
CA LEU A 398 6.31 -11.39 -21.23
C LEU A 398 5.46 -11.79 -20.03
N THR A 399 4.16 -12.05 -20.25
CA THR A 399 3.23 -12.40 -19.17
C THR A 399 2.01 -13.16 -19.66
N ASN A 400 1.51 -14.07 -18.80
CA ASN A 400 0.19 -14.68 -18.91
C ASN A 400 -0.79 -14.14 -17.86
N ASN A 401 -0.33 -13.24 -16.96
CA ASN A 401 -1.15 -12.67 -15.88
C ASN A 401 -1.65 -11.27 -16.27
N PRO A 402 -2.98 -11.07 -16.44
CA PRO A 402 -3.54 -9.77 -16.79
C PRO A 402 -3.30 -8.69 -15.72
N ARG A 403 -3.21 -9.07 -14.45
CA ARG A 403 -2.98 -8.14 -13.33
C ARG A 403 -1.62 -7.44 -13.40
N LYS A 404 -0.63 -8.01 -14.09
CA LYS A 404 0.69 -7.39 -14.26
C LYS A 404 0.71 -6.19 -15.21
N ILE A 405 -0.38 -5.98 -15.94
CA ILE A 405 -0.53 -4.88 -16.90
C ILE A 405 -1.16 -3.66 -16.24
N VAL A 406 -2.02 -3.89 -15.24
CA VAL A 406 -2.80 -2.84 -14.59
C VAL A 406 -1.91 -1.96 -13.70
N GLY A 407 -2.04 -0.64 -13.83
CA GLY A 407 -1.38 0.34 -12.95
C GLY A 407 0.03 0.77 -13.38
N LEU A 408 0.63 0.16 -14.41
CA LEU A 408 1.95 0.56 -14.91
C LEU A 408 1.95 1.96 -15.54
N GLU A 409 0.84 2.37 -16.14
CA GLU A 409 0.66 3.71 -16.73
C GLU A 409 0.88 4.83 -15.72
N GLY A 410 0.51 4.60 -14.44
CA GLY A 410 0.73 5.54 -13.34
C GLY A 410 2.21 5.85 -13.06
N TYR A 411 3.13 5.03 -13.57
CA TYR A 411 4.59 5.20 -13.49
C TYR A 411 5.20 5.69 -14.80
N GLY A 412 4.39 6.02 -15.80
CA GLY A 412 4.86 6.45 -17.13
C GLY A 412 5.35 5.30 -18.02
N LEU A 413 4.88 4.07 -17.74
CA LEU A 413 5.15 2.87 -18.54
C LEU A 413 3.93 2.53 -19.40
N GLU A 414 4.14 2.32 -20.69
CA GLU A 414 3.13 1.91 -21.67
C GLU A 414 3.35 0.46 -22.08
N VAL A 415 2.36 -0.41 -21.86
CA VAL A 415 2.40 -1.79 -22.36
C VAL A 415 1.85 -1.81 -23.78
N VAL A 416 2.74 -1.84 -24.76
CA VAL A 416 2.37 -1.84 -26.18
C VAL A 416 2.04 -3.23 -26.71
N GLU A 417 2.57 -4.28 -26.09
CA GLU A 417 2.36 -5.66 -26.50
C GLU A 417 2.41 -6.61 -25.29
N ARG A 418 1.49 -7.57 -25.25
CA ARG A 418 1.60 -8.73 -24.35
C ARG A 418 2.21 -9.90 -25.12
N VAL A 419 3.36 -10.36 -24.69
CA VAL A 419 4.04 -11.54 -25.26
C VAL A 419 3.71 -12.75 -24.36
N PRO A 420 3.12 -13.84 -24.92
CA PRO A 420 2.85 -15.04 -24.16
C PRO A 420 4.14 -15.72 -23.67
N ILE A 421 4.09 -16.30 -22.46
CA ILE A 421 5.19 -17.11 -21.91
C ILE A 421 4.61 -18.41 -21.34
N GLU A 422 4.11 -19.25 -22.22
CA GLU A 422 3.48 -20.50 -21.85
C GLU A 422 4.49 -21.63 -21.79
N VAL A 423 4.30 -22.50 -20.80
CA VAL A 423 5.09 -23.72 -20.60
C VAL A 423 4.13 -24.90 -20.66
N PRO A 424 4.47 -26.00 -21.36
CA PRO A 424 3.63 -27.20 -21.38
C PRO A 424 3.33 -27.70 -19.98
N ALA A 425 2.07 -28.12 -19.76
CA ALA A 425 1.64 -28.66 -18.49
C ALA A 425 2.24 -30.06 -18.27
N ARG A 426 2.73 -30.30 -17.06
CA ARG A 426 3.18 -31.63 -16.58
C ARG A 426 2.15 -32.22 -15.62
N ALA A 427 2.21 -33.50 -15.34
CA ALA A 427 1.30 -34.15 -14.41
C ALA A 427 1.32 -33.47 -13.03
N GLU A 428 2.51 -33.08 -12.55
CA GLU A 428 2.75 -32.52 -11.22
C GLU A 428 2.26 -31.07 -11.08
N ASN A 429 2.19 -30.28 -12.17
CA ASN A 429 1.79 -28.87 -12.12
C ASN A 429 0.44 -28.60 -12.77
N ARG A 430 -0.23 -29.59 -13.33
CA ARG A 430 -1.52 -29.45 -14.05
C ARG A 430 -2.57 -28.76 -13.17
N ARG A 431 -2.72 -29.22 -11.92
CA ARG A 431 -3.67 -28.64 -10.96
C ARG A 431 -3.33 -27.18 -10.63
N TYR A 432 -2.05 -26.87 -10.44
CA TYR A 432 -1.56 -25.51 -10.19
C TYR A 432 -1.85 -24.58 -11.39
N LEU A 433 -1.62 -25.04 -12.62
CA LEU A 433 -1.91 -24.26 -13.83
C LEU A 433 -3.43 -24.08 -14.05
N ALA A 434 -4.23 -25.11 -13.74
CA ALA A 434 -5.69 -24.99 -13.75
C ALA A 434 -6.18 -23.93 -12.75
N THR A 435 -5.68 -23.91 -11.52
CA THR A 435 -6.00 -22.87 -10.52
C THR A 435 -5.60 -21.47 -11.01
N LYS A 436 -4.44 -21.33 -11.67
CA LYS A 436 -4.02 -20.04 -12.27
C LYS A 436 -5.02 -19.58 -13.34
N ARG A 437 -5.49 -20.47 -14.19
CA ARG A 437 -6.47 -20.16 -15.24
C ARG A 437 -7.82 -19.82 -14.63
N ASP A 438 -8.37 -20.71 -13.80
CA ASP A 438 -9.77 -20.71 -13.40
C ASP A 438 -10.06 -19.71 -12.26
N LYS A 439 -9.18 -19.62 -11.25
CA LYS A 439 -9.36 -18.75 -10.09
C LYS A 439 -8.60 -17.42 -10.19
N LEU A 440 -7.49 -17.35 -10.92
CA LEU A 440 -6.64 -16.16 -11.01
C LEU A 440 -6.71 -15.45 -12.38
N GLY A 441 -7.47 -15.98 -13.34
CA GLY A 441 -7.74 -15.36 -14.64
C GLY A 441 -6.52 -15.30 -15.57
N HIS A 442 -5.55 -16.19 -15.42
CA HIS A 442 -4.39 -16.24 -16.30
C HIS A 442 -4.77 -16.69 -17.71
N TYR A 443 -4.13 -16.07 -18.71
CA TYR A 443 -4.22 -16.48 -20.12
C TYR A 443 -3.34 -17.73 -20.34
N LEU A 444 -3.94 -18.91 -20.30
CA LEU A 444 -3.28 -20.20 -20.57
C LEU A 444 -4.05 -20.96 -21.63
N LEU A 445 -3.35 -21.73 -22.49
CA LEU A 445 -3.96 -22.49 -23.56
C LEU A 445 -5.01 -23.47 -22.98
N LYS A 446 -6.23 -23.40 -23.52
CA LYS A 446 -7.37 -24.21 -23.08
C LYS A 446 -7.19 -25.69 -23.40
N ASP A 447 -6.48 -26.00 -24.49
CA ASP A 447 -6.38 -27.34 -25.05
C ASP A 447 -5.46 -28.27 -24.25
N GLU A 448 -4.44 -27.74 -23.55
CA GLU A 448 -3.52 -28.54 -22.74
C GLU A 448 -4.01 -28.84 -21.32
N LEU A 449 -4.95 -28.04 -20.79
CA LEU A 449 -5.43 -28.13 -19.40
C LEU A 449 -6.82 -28.80 -19.27
N GLY A 450 -7.49 -29.15 -20.39
CA GLY A 450 -8.86 -29.65 -20.40
C GLY A 450 -9.92 -28.60 -20.07
N ARG A 451 -11.19 -28.97 -20.12
CA ARG A 451 -12.31 -28.09 -19.69
C ARG A 451 -12.20 -27.84 -18.18
N PRO A 452 -12.54 -26.64 -17.68
CA PRO A 452 -12.61 -26.39 -16.25
C PRO A 452 -13.55 -27.41 -15.59
N GLU A 453 -13.09 -28.05 -14.52
CA GLU A 453 -13.96 -28.84 -13.65
C GLU A 453 -15.06 -27.91 -13.13
N ARG A 454 -16.31 -28.24 -13.48
CA ARG A 454 -17.47 -27.59 -12.86
C ARG A 454 -17.41 -27.93 -11.38
N THR A 455 -17.25 -26.95 -10.53
CA THR A 455 -17.51 -27.10 -9.09
C THR A 455 -18.90 -27.72 -8.94
N PRO A 456 -19.05 -28.83 -8.19
CA PRO A 456 -20.39 -29.33 -7.86
C PRO A 456 -21.10 -28.17 -7.13
N ARG A 457 -22.19 -27.69 -7.70
CA ARG A 457 -23.13 -26.88 -6.93
C ARG A 457 -23.55 -27.77 -5.77
N SER A 458 -23.39 -27.31 -4.55
CA SER A 458 -23.95 -27.95 -3.38
C SER A 458 -25.46 -28.03 -3.60
N ASP A 459 -26.00 -29.26 -3.75
CA ASP A 459 -27.44 -29.58 -3.91
C ASP A 459 -28.25 -29.28 -2.64
N ALA A 460 -27.85 -28.30 -1.85
CA ALA A 460 -28.52 -27.89 -0.61
C ALA A 460 -29.62 -26.84 -0.81
N GLU A 461 -29.85 -26.32 -2.04
CA GLU A 461 -30.91 -25.34 -2.30
C GLU A 461 -32.02 -25.80 -3.28
N ALA A 462 -32.07 -27.08 -3.65
CA ALA A 462 -33.06 -27.57 -4.61
C ALA A 462 -34.24 -28.37 -4.00
N ASP A 463 -34.35 -28.51 -2.68
CA ASP A 463 -35.41 -29.30 -2.04
C ASP A 463 -36.50 -28.47 -1.33
N GLY A 464 -36.52 -27.15 -1.54
CA GLY A 464 -37.50 -26.22 -0.96
C GLY A 464 -38.67 -25.79 -1.87
N ALA A 465 -38.75 -26.23 -3.13
CA ALA A 465 -39.71 -25.68 -4.09
C ALA A 465 -40.59 -26.71 -4.83
N ARG A 466 -40.85 -27.91 -4.25
CA ARG A 466 -41.77 -28.86 -4.84
C ARG A 466 -42.65 -29.56 -3.79
N THR A 467 -43.44 -28.81 -3.02
CA THR A 467 -44.67 -29.36 -2.35
C THR A 467 -45.64 -28.23 -2.10
N SER A 468 -46.31 -27.75 -3.15
CA SER A 468 -47.60 -27.07 -3.02
C SER A 468 -48.28 -26.98 -4.38
N ARG A 469 -48.83 -28.12 -4.88
CA ARG A 469 -49.95 -28.20 -5.83
C ARG A 469 -50.32 -29.68 -5.95
N ASP A 470 -51.35 -30.02 -5.25
CA ASP A 470 -52.44 -30.95 -5.51
C ASP A 470 -52.89 -31.62 -4.22
N SER A 471 -53.98 -31.19 -3.70
CA SER A 471 -55.12 -32.03 -3.25
C SER A 471 -56.20 -31.14 -2.64
N ARG A 472 -57.06 -30.62 -3.51
CA ARG A 472 -58.46 -30.38 -3.12
C ARG A 472 -59.18 -31.68 -3.41
N ASN A 473 -59.67 -32.37 -2.41
CA ASN A 473 -61.06 -32.84 -2.33
C ASN A 473 -61.20 -33.99 -1.33
N ASN A 474 -62.37 -33.95 -0.67
CA ASN A 474 -63.06 -34.97 0.12
C ASN A 474 -62.59 -35.07 1.62
N GLY A 475 -63.38 -34.67 2.57
CA GLY A 475 -64.78 -34.94 2.86
C GLY A 475 -64.89 -35.83 4.11
N ALA A 476 -65.55 -35.30 5.17
CA ALA A 476 -66.38 -35.99 6.15
C ALA A 476 -65.73 -36.56 7.45
N ARG A 477 -66.11 -35.88 8.53
CA ARG A 477 -66.76 -36.43 9.76
C ARG A 477 -65.93 -37.20 10.81
N SER A 478 -66.01 -36.64 12.00
CA SER A 478 -66.52 -37.18 13.30
C SER A 478 -65.47 -37.37 14.39
N ASP A 479 -65.72 -36.62 15.41
CA ASP A 479 -65.92 -36.95 16.81
C ASP A 479 -64.72 -37.16 17.76
N SER A 480 -64.67 -36.22 18.66
CA SER A 480 -64.83 -36.36 20.13
C SER A 480 -63.62 -36.73 21.02
N ARG A 481 -63.54 -35.85 22.05
CA ARG A 481 -63.18 -36.10 23.46
C ARG A 481 -61.66 -36.07 23.82
N ALA A 482 -61.25 -35.00 24.45
CA ALA A 482 -61.24 -34.76 25.90
C ALA A 482 -59.97 -35.32 26.62
N GLY A 483 -59.26 -34.46 27.29
CA GLY A 483 -58.40 -34.87 28.38
C GLY A 483 -57.16 -33.99 28.61
N ALA A 484 -57.34 -32.87 29.29
CA ALA A 484 -56.28 -32.23 30.06
C ALA A 484 -56.39 -32.73 31.53
N PRO A 485 -55.58 -32.29 32.49
CA PRO A 485 -54.14 -31.95 32.54
C PRO A 485 -53.47 -32.68 33.74
N GLN A 486 -52.17 -32.55 33.98
CA GLN A 486 -51.63 -32.37 35.31
C GLN A 486 -50.15 -32.03 35.37
N ARG A 487 -49.88 -31.04 36.13
CA ARG A 487 -48.78 -30.50 36.87
C ARG A 487 -48.01 -31.50 37.74
N SER A 488 -46.72 -31.30 37.91
CA SER A 488 -46.02 -31.11 39.22
C SER A 488 -44.52 -31.17 38.96
N ARG A 489 -43.76 -30.13 39.27
CA ARG A 489 -43.16 -29.69 40.55
C ARG A 489 -41.91 -30.47 40.96
N LYS A 490 -40.81 -29.68 40.99
CA LYS A 490 -39.74 -29.62 42.04
C LYS A 490 -38.73 -30.77 42.14
N ARG A 491 -37.43 -30.56 42.22
CA ARG A 491 -36.52 -29.81 43.13
C ARG A 491 -35.09 -30.07 42.69
N ARG A 492 -34.21 -29.02 42.70
CA ARG A 492 -33.07 -28.73 43.58
C ARG A 492 -32.05 -29.85 43.80
N GLY A 493 -30.79 -29.44 43.61
CA GLY A 493 -29.71 -29.76 44.53
C GLY A 493 -28.42 -30.28 43.86
N ALA A 494 -27.47 -29.53 43.88
CA ALA A 494 -26.10 -29.43 44.24
C ALA A 494 -25.25 -28.73 43.17
#